data_606ae645e13d4df1777c7ce763af6e2a
#
_entry.id   606ae645e13d4df1777c7ce763af6e2a
#
_cell.length_a   1.000
_cell.length_b   1.000
_cell.length_c   1.000
_cell.angle_alpha   90.00
_cell.angle_beta   90.00
_cell.angle_gamma   90.00
#
_symmetry.space_group_name_H-M   'P 1'
#
loop_
_entity.id
_entity.type
_entity.pdbx_description
1 polymer ?
#
loop_
_entity_poly.entity_id
_entity_poly.type
_entity_poly.pdbx_seq_one_letter_code
_entity_poly.pdbx_strand_id
1 'polypeptide(L)'
;MDEQNLVSGVSPEIQPAPSEKMLSQSEVNALIAREKQAAAARARQEAEREYQQRAEQQQQAQQQTMQKQQGGEYPSQVDADTIYQQVQERFNREMQERQFQQEMTNVANQYHAKMDVGRQAYSDFDDITKDFDPTAFPQLVYLVSGLENAGDIIYDLSKNASKLVTLNELAKTSPRMAQVELARLSQSISQNNMARQE
;
A
#
# COMPACT_ATOMS: atom_id res chain seq x y z
N MET A 1 -69.57 47.08 6.37
CA MET A 1 -69.32 46.62 7.71
C MET A 1 -68.34 45.54 7.54
N ASP A 2 -67.08 45.97 7.60
CA ASP A 2 -66.14 45.83 8.70
C ASP A 2 -65.49 44.44 8.69
N GLU A 3 -64.33 44.19 8.80
CA GLU A 3 -63.13 44.93 9.21
C GLU A 3 -61.86 44.17 8.74
N GLN A 4 -60.86 44.94 8.52
CA GLN A 4 -59.45 44.59 8.34
C GLN A 4 -58.94 43.65 9.44
N ASN A 5 -58.12 42.68 9.08
CA ASN A 5 -57.05 42.32 9.97
C ASN A 5 -55.78 42.01 9.19
N LEU A 6 -54.87 42.95 9.25
CA LEU A 6 -53.46 42.86 8.90
C LEU A 6 -52.78 41.93 9.89
N VAL A 7 -52.21 40.85 9.43
CA VAL A 7 -51.21 40.13 10.21
C VAL A 7 -49.84 40.27 9.53
N SER A 8 -49.02 41.03 10.22
CA SER A 8 -47.63 41.32 9.92
C SER A 8 -46.83 40.04 9.65
N GLY A 9 -46.11 40.03 8.54
CA GLY A 9 -45.12 39.06 8.25
C GLY A 9 -43.95 39.13 9.22
N VAL A 10 -43.66 38.06 9.93
CA VAL A 10 -42.42 37.84 10.61
C VAL A 10 -41.55 37.05 9.65
N SER A 11 -40.60 37.69 9.01
CA SER A 11 -39.51 37.05 8.31
C SER A 11 -38.66 36.31 9.33
N PRO A 12 -38.35 35.03 9.12
CA PRO A 12 -37.34 34.36 9.93
C PRO A 12 -35.97 34.95 9.59
N GLU A 13 -35.37 35.56 10.58
CA GLU A 13 -34.01 36.05 10.60
C GLU A 13 -33.08 34.84 10.34
N ILE A 14 -32.47 34.80 9.16
CA ILE A 14 -31.46 33.79 8.79
C ILE A 14 -30.22 34.15 9.61
N GLN A 15 -29.99 33.42 10.69
CA GLN A 15 -28.71 33.43 11.38
C GLN A 15 -27.62 33.00 10.42
N PRO A 16 -26.53 33.74 10.25
CA PRO A 16 -25.41 33.28 9.42
C PRO A 16 -24.81 32.04 10.07
N ALA A 17 -24.73 30.98 9.29
CA ALA A 17 -24.01 29.77 9.65
C ALA A 17 -22.57 30.12 10.11
N PRO A 18 -22.01 29.43 11.11
CA PRO A 18 -20.66 29.69 11.56
C PRO A 18 -19.71 29.55 10.38
N SER A 19 -18.99 30.63 10.08
CA SER A 19 -17.95 30.63 9.03
C SER A 19 -16.93 29.57 9.35
N GLU A 20 -16.90 28.52 8.56
CA GLU A 20 -15.81 27.53 8.56
C GLU A 20 -14.51 28.30 8.32
N LYS A 21 -13.68 28.38 9.36
CA LYS A 21 -12.34 28.95 9.23
C LYS A 21 -11.56 28.10 8.27
N MET A 22 -11.43 28.55 7.04
CA MET A 22 -10.53 27.93 6.07
C MET A 22 -9.11 28.07 6.63
N LEU A 23 -8.52 26.92 7.01
CA LEU A 23 -7.15 26.86 7.46
C LEU A 23 -6.21 27.30 6.33
N SER A 24 -5.23 28.11 6.65
CA SER A 24 -4.19 28.49 5.67
C SER A 24 -3.35 27.26 5.27
N GLN A 25 -2.76 27.30 4.09
CA GLN A 25 -1.88 26.21 3.61
C GLN A 25 -0.75 25.90 4.61
N SER A 26 -0.24 26.92 5.31
CA SER A 26 0.80 26.76 6.34
C SER A 26 0.28 26.02 7.58
N GLU A 27 -0.97 26.25 7.99
CA GLU A 27 -1.60 25.56 9.12
C GLU A 27 -1.90 24.10 8.78
N VAL A 28 -2.35 23.83 7.56
CA VAL A 28 -2.56 22.47 7.05
C VAL A 28 -1.23 21.70 7.02
N ASN A 29 -0.17 22.29 6.51
CA ASN A 29 1.16 21.66 6.46
C ASN A 29 1.71 21.41 7.88
N ALA A 30 1.51 22.34 8.81
CA ALA A 30 1.90 22.17 10.21
C ALA A 30 1.11 21.04 10.90
N LEU A 31 -0.20 20.92 10.61
CA LEU A 31 -1.05 19.85 11.12
C LEU A 31 -0.58 18.47 10.60
N ILE A 32 -0.33 18.38 9.30
CA ILE A 32 0.17 17.15 8.66
C ILE A 32 1.53 16.75 9.25
N ALA A 33 2.44 17.70 9.43
CA ALA A 33 3.74 17.44 10.04
C ALA A 33 3.61 16.93 11.49
N ARG A 34 2.71 17.51 12.27
CA ARG A 34 2.42 17.10 13.66
C ARG A 34 1.78 15.71 13.71
N GLU A 35 0.83 15.40 12.82
CA GLU A 35 0.22 14.08 12.73
C GLU A 35 1.24 13.02 12.32
N LYS A 36 2.10 13.32 11.35
CA LYS A 36 3.17 12.42 10.92
C LYS A 36 4.15 12.11 12.06
N GLN A 37 4.53 13.11 12.85
CA GLN A 37 5.36 12.92 14.03
C GLN A 37 4.66 12.09 15.10
N ALA A 38 3.38 12.36 15.37
CA ALA A 38 2.59 11.61 16.33
C ALA A 38 2.39 10.14 15.89
N ALA A 39 2.13 9.88 14.61
CA ALA A 39 2.04 8.55 14.04
C ALA A 39 3.37 7.78 14.14
N ALA A 40 4.49 8.43 13.83
CA ALA A 40 5.82 7.83 13.97
C ALA A 40 6.18 7.52 15.44
N ALA A 41 5.78 8.38 16.38
CA ALA A 41 5.97 8.14 17.81
C ALA A 41 5.14 6.95 18.31
N ARG A 42 3.87 6.84 17.87
CA ARG A 42 3.00 5.70 18.21
C ARG A 42 3.56 4.40 17.65
N ALA A 43 3.99 4.38 16.39
CA ALA A 43 4.58 3.20 15.77
C ALA A 43 5.86 2.73 16.49
N ARG A 44 6.71 3.67 16.97
CA ARG A 44 7.89 3.33 17.78
C ARG A 44 7.52 2.72 19.13
N GLN A 45 6.53 3.30 19.82
CA GLN A 45 6.05 2.76 21.09
C GLN A 45 5.41 1.37 20.94
N GLU A 46 4.70 1.16 19.86
CA GLU A 46 4.07 -0.14 19.56
C GLU A 46 5.12 -1.21 19.27
N ALA A 47 6.11 -0.90 18.44
CA ALA A 47 7.24 -1.78 18.17
C ALA A 47 8.06 -2.10 19.44
N GLU A 48 8.27 -1.12 20.32
CA GLU A 48 8.96 -1.31 21.59
C GLU A 48 8.18 -2.21 22.57
N ARG A 49 6.85 -2.04 22.62
CA ARG A 49 5.96 -2.92 23.41
C ARG A 49 5.95 -4.35 22.86
N GLU A 50 5.87 -4.53 21.56
CA GLU A 50 5.96 -5.85 20.95
C GLU A 50 7.30 -6.53 21.24
N TYR A 51 8.39 -5.78 21.16
CA TYR A 51 9.72 -6.30 21.49
C TYR A 51 9.83 -6.72 22.96
N GLN A 52 9.31 -5.91 23.88
CA GLN A 52 9.28 -6.23 25.30
C GLN A 52 8.41 -7.47 25.58
N GLN A 53 7.23 -7.55 25.00
CA GLN A 53 6.35 -8.72 25.15
C GLN A 53 7.01 -10.02 24.63
N ARG A 54 7.70 -9.94 23.48
CA ARG A 54 8.45 -11.09 22.96
C ARG A 54 9.60 -11.49 23.87
N ALA A 55 10.32 -10.52 24.42
CA ALA A 55 11.41 -10.76 25.35
C ALA A 55 10.89 -11.41 26.66
N GLU A 56 9.79 -10.94 27.21
CA GLU A 56 9.14 -11.52 28.39
C GLU A 56 8.61 -12.94 28.13
N GLN A 57 7.99 -13.17 26.97
CA GLN A 57 7.55 -14.51 26.57
C GLN A 57 8.73 -15.49 26.43
N GLN A 58 9.84 -15.04 25.88
CA GLN A 58 11.05 -15.86 25.77
C GLN A 58 11.65 -16.17 27.16
N GLN A 59 11.69 -15.19 28.07
CA GLN A 59 12.16 -15.40 29.44
C GLN A 59 11.24 -16.35 30.20
N GLN A 60 9.93 -16.21 30.09
CA GLN A 60 8.98 -17.12 30.73
C GLN A 60 9.07 -18.55 30.18
N ALA A 61 9.25 -18.69 28.86
CA ALA A 61 9.47 -19.98 28.24
C ALA A 61 10.77 -20.65 28.72
N GLN A 62 11.86 -19.87 28.86
CA GLN A 62 13.13 -20.38 29.41
C GLN A 62 13.01 -20.76 30.89
N GLN A 63 12.30 -19.96 31.71
CA GLN A 63 12.08 -20.28 33.13
C GLN A 63 11.22 -21.52 33.30
N GLN A 64 10.19 -21.70 32.48
CA GLN A 64 9.36 -22.93 32.50
C GLN A 64 10.17 -24.16 32.08
N THR A 65 11.11 -24.00 31.15
CA THR A 65 11.98 -25.11 30.73
C THR A 65 12.99 -25.47 31.82
N MET A 66 13.53 -24.47 32.54
CA MET A 66 14.45 -24.70 33.65
C MET A 66 13.73 -25.30 34.89
N GLN A 67 12.50 -24.88 35.19
CA GLN A 67 11.70 -25.48 36.27
C GLN A 67 11.31 -26.96 36.02
N LYS A 68 11.05 -27.30 34.74
CA LYS A 68 10.80 -28.69 34.34
C LYS A 68 12.04 -29.58 34.40
N GLN A 69 13.24 -29.02 34.33
CA GLN A 69 14.50 -29.78 34.46
C GLN A 69 14.91 -30.05 35.92
N GLN A 70 14.37 -29.32 36.92
CA GLN A 70 14.67 -29.54 38.31
C GLN A 70 13.71 -30.53 39.04
N GLY A 71 12.56 -30.83 38.47
CA GLY A 71 11.70 -31.90 38.93
C GLY A 71 12.04 -33.16 38.13
N GLY A 72 12.75 -34.10 38.73
CA GLY A 72 13.31 -35.29 38.11
C GLY A 72 12.30 -36.27 37.51
N GLU A 73 11.46 -35.81 36.62
CA GLU A 73 10.73 -36.59 35.64
C GLU A 73 11.41 -36.36 34.29
N TYR A 74 12.05 -37.42 33.79
CA TYR A 74 12.51 -37.43 32.38
C TYR A 74 11.33 -36.92 31.54
N PRO A 75 11.53 -35.90 30.70
CA PRO A 75 10.47 -35.49 29.77
C PRO A 75 10.17 -36.72 28.94
N SER A 76 9.01 -37.30 29.19
CA SER A 76 8.39 -38.32 28.36
C SER A 76 8.54 -37.80 26.94
N GLN A 77 9.34 -38.53 26.12
CA GLN A 77 9.48 -38.38 24.69
C GLN A 77 8.64 -37.23 24.14
N VAL A 78 9.21 -36.01 24.07
CA VAL A 78 8.73 -35.03 23.11
C VAL A 78 8.89 -35.78 21.81
N ASP A 79 7.76 -36.19 21.26
CA ASP A 79 7.72 -37.11 20.14
C ASP A 79 8.69 -36.58 19.10
N ALA A 80 9.72 -37.34 18.76
CA ALA A 80 10.71 -36.95 17.74
C ALA A 80 10.00 -36.48 16.47
N ASP A 81 8.81 -37.04 16.22
CA ASP A 81 7.91 -36.69 15.14
C ASP A 81 7.36 -35.26 15.30
N THR A 82 7.02 -34.81 16.50
CA THR A 82 6.54 -33.45 16.76
C THR A 82 7.66 -32.41 16.52
N ILE A 83 8.88 -32.71 16.96
CA ILE A 83 10.04 -31.84 16.70
C ILE A 83 10.34 -31.80 15.20
N TYR A 84 10.30 -32.96 14.54
CA TYR A 84 10.54 -33.05 13.10
C TYR A 84 9.50 -32.26 12.31
N GLN A 85 8.22 -32.37 12.65
CA GLN A 85 7.14 -31.59 12.03
C GLN A 85 7.34 -30.09 12.23
N GLN A 86 7.66 -29.64 13.44
CA GLN A 86 7.91 -28.22 13.70
C GLN A 86 9.11 -27.69 12.91
N VAL A 87 10.19 -28.46 12.82
CA VAL A 87 11.36 -28.08 12.02
C VAL A 87 11.00 -28.00 10.53
N GLN A 88 10.23 -28.97 10.04
CA GLN A 88 9.79 -29.01 8.65
C GLN A 88 8.85 -27.84 8.31
N GLU A 89 7.90 -27.51 9.20
CA GLU A 89 7.03 -26.35 9.03
C GLU A 89 7.82 -25.03 9.01
N ARG A 90 8.79 -24.88 9.92
CA ARG A 90 9.66 -23.68 9.96
C ARG A 90 10.48 -23.57 8.69
N PHE A 91 11.08 -24.67 8.24
CA PHE A 91 11.84 -24.71 6.99
C PHE A 91 10.98 -24.35 5.78
N ASN A 92 9.78 -24.93 5.67
CA ASN A 92 8.86 -24.63 4.58
C ASN A 92 8.44 -23.15 4.59
N ARG A 93 8.16 -22.59 5.75
CA ARG A 93 7.81 -21.16 5.90
C ARG A 93 9.00 -20.27 5.48
N GLU A 94 10.19 -20.58 5.94
CA GLU A 94 11.40 -19.82 5.60
C GLU A 94 11.70 -19.91 4.08
N MET A 95 11.49 -21.07 3.47
CA MET A 95 11.64 -21.24 2.02
C MET A 95 10.61 -20.40 1.25
N GLN A 96 9.35 -20.40 1.67
CA GLN A 96 8.30 -19.57 1.05
C GLN A 96 8.61 -18.08 1.20
N GLU A 97 9.09 -17.66 2.36
CA GLU A 97 9.46 -16.27 2.63
C GLU A 97 10.64 -15.82 1.75
N ARG A 98 11.66 -16.66 1.62
CA ARG A 98 12.80 -16.40 0.71
C ARG A 98 12.36 -16.32 -0.76
N GLN A 99 11.51 -17.24 -1.20
CA GLN A 99 10.98 -17.21 -2.57
C GLN A 99 10.17 -15.95 -2.83
N PHE A 100 9.31 -15.55 -1.90
CA PHE A 100 8.55 -14.32 -1.98
C PHE A 100 9.46 -13.08 -2.04
N GLN A 101 10.47 -13.01 -1.19
CA GLN A 101 11.44 -11.89 -1.21
C GLN A 101 12.22 -11.83 -2.52
N GLN A 102 12.63 -12.98 -3.06
CA GLN A 102 13.30 -13.04 -4.37
C GLN A 102 12.38 -12.57 -5.50
N GLU A 103 11.12 -13.01 -5.49
CA GLU A 103 10.13 -12.58 -6.48
C GLU A 103 9.89 -11.06 -6.40
N MET A 104 9.71 -10.50 -5.22
CA MET A 104 9.55 -9.07 -5.02
C MET A 104 10.77 -8.27 -5.50
N THR A 105 11.97 -8.76 -5.23
CA THR A 105 13.22 -8.16 -5.70
C THR A 105 13.30 -8.19 -7.23
N ASN A 106 12.95 -9.31 -7.84
CA ASN A 106 12.92 -9.44 -9.31
C ASN A 106 11.90 -8.49 -9.94
N VAL A 107 10.70 -8.39 -9.38
CA VAL A 107 9.67 -7.45 -9.84
C VAL A 107 10.16 -6.00 -9.74
N ALA A 108 10.78 -5.63 -8.62
CA ALA A 108 11.33 -4.29 -8.44
C ALA A 108 12.43 -3.98 -9.47
N ASN A 109 13.35 -4.91 -9.69
CA ASN A 109 14.42 -4.75 -10.69
C ASN A 109 13.88 -4.64 -12.11
N GLN A 110 12.90 -5.47 -12.48
CA GLN A 110 12.22 -5.39 -13.77
C GLN A 110 11.49 -4.08 -13.95
N TYR A 111 10.79 -3.63 -12.91
CA TYR A 111 10.12 -2.34 -12.92
C TYR A 111 11.11 -1.20 -13.18
N HIS A 112 12.19 -1.12 -12.42
CA HIS A 112 13.21 -0.08 -12.58
C HIS A 112 13.83 -0.11 -13.99
N ALA A 113 14.22 -1.27 -14.48
CA ALA A 113 14.79 -1.40 -15.82
C ALA A 113 13.82 -0.88 -16.91
N LYS A 114 12.52 -1.16 -16.78
CA LYS A 114 11.51 -0.70 -17.73
C LYS A 114 11.18 0.79 -17.60
N MET A 115 11.27 1.34 -16.38
CA MET A 115 11.18 2.80 -16.20
C MET A 115 12.37 3.52 -16.85
N ASP A 116 13.58 2.95 -16.81
CA ASP A 116 14.75 3.51 -17.51
C ASP A 116 14.55 3.53 -19.02
N VAL A 117 13.92 2.52 -19.61
CA VAL A 117 13.51 2.52 -21.02
C VAL A 117 12.50 3.64 -21.29
N GLY A 118 11.52 3.83 -20.42
CA GLY A 118 10.55 4.93 -20.51
C GLY A 118 11.22 6.30 -20.48
N ARG A 119 12.21 6.53 -19.60
CA ARG A 119 13.01 7.77 -19.56
C ARG A 119 13.78 8.04 -20.86
N GLN A 120 14.24 6.99 -21.52
CA GLN A 120 14.91 7.13 -22.80
C GLN A 120 13.93 7.46 -23.94
N ALA A 121 12.70 6.96 -23.86
CA ALA A 121 11.68 7.16 -24.88
C ALA A 121 10.97 8.54 -24.78
N TYR A 122 10.81 9.07 -23.56
CA TYR A 122 10.07 10.31 -23.30
C TYR A 122 10.93 11.29 -22.51
N SER A 123 11.21 12.46 -23.09
CA SER A 123 12.04 13.51 -22.47
C SER A 123 11.42 14.12 -21.20
N ASP A 124 10.10 14.05 -21.09
CA ASP A 124 9.30 14.55 -19.95
C ASP A 124 8.84 13.43 -18.98
N PHE A 125 9.45 12.24 -19.08
CA PHE A 125 9.06 11.07 -18.31
C PHE A 125 9.02 11.33 -16.80
N ASP A 126 10.11 11.86 -16.26
CA ASP A 126 10.25 12.09 -14.82
C ASP A 126 9.27 13.17 -14.32
N ASP A 127 9.01 14.20 -15.13
CA ASP A 127 8.04 15.25 -14.80
C ASP A 127 6.60 14.71 -14.74
N ILE A 128 6.25 13.84 -15.68
CA ILE A 128 4.91 13.25 -15.78
C ILE A 128 4.70 12.18 -14.69
N THR A 129 5.73 11.39 -14.38
CA THR A 129 5.62 10.28 -13.43
C THR A 129 5.98 10.63 -11.99
N LYS A 130 6.38 11.88 -11.71
CA LYS A 130 6.83 12.34 -10.37
C LYS A 130 5.81 12.07 -9.25
N ASP A 131 4.52 12.15 -9.57
CA ASP A 131 3.43 11.96 -8.60
C ASP A 131 2.96 10.49 -8.53
N PHE A 132 3.54 9.62 -9.36
CA PHE A 132 3.25 8.20 -9.33
C PHE A 132 4.09 7.50 -8.24
N ASP A 133 3.43 7.07 -7.17
CA ASP A 133 4.06 6.28 -6.09
C ASP A 133 3.82 4.79 -6.33
N PRO A 134 4.85 4.00 -6.71
CA PRO A 134 4.71 2.56 -6.91
C PRO A 134 4.20 1.82 -5.67
N THR A 135 4.49 2.34 -4.48
CA THR A 135 4.09 1.71 -3.22
C THR A 135 2.60 1.88 -2.91
N ALA A 136 1.97 2.89 -3.49
CA ALA A 136 0.52 3.11 -3.40
C ALA A 136 -0.28 2.15 -4.31
N PHE A 137 0.36 1.58 -5.33
CA PHE A 137 -0.27 0.75 -6.37
C PHE A 137 0.40 -0.62 -6.55
N PRO A 138 0.66 -1.41 -5.48
CA PRO A 138 1.52 -2.59 -5.56
C PRO A 138 1.01 -3.67 -6.53
N GLN A 139 -0.30 -3.96 -6.56
CA GLN A 139 -0.87 -4.93 -7.49
C GLN A 139 -0.77 -4.47 -8.95
N LEU A 140 -1.00 -3.19 -9.20
CA LEU A 140 -0.88 -2.61 -10.53
C LEU A 140 0.57 -2.66 -11.01
N VAL A 141 1.52 -2.27 -10.17
CA VAL A 141 2.96 -2.32 -10.47
C VAL A 141 3.41 -3.75 -10.77
N TYR A 142 2.96 -4.73 -9.97
CA TYR A 142 3.24 -6.15 -10.22
C TYR A 142 2.78 -6.59 -11.61
N LEU A 143 1.53 -6.28 -11.98
CA LEU A 143 0.96 -6.65 -13.29
C LEU A 143 1.66 -5.92 -14.45
N VAL A 144 1.95 -4.63 -14.29
CA VAL A 144 2.63 -3.83 -15.32
C VAL A 144 4.07 -4.28 -15.51
N SER A 145 4.77 -4.64 -14.44
CA SER A 145 6.16 -5.13 -14.51
C SER A 145 6.32 -6.37 -15.39
N GLY A 146 5.27 -7.16 -15.55
CA GLY A 146 5.24 -8.30 -16.47
C GLY A 146 5.17 -7.93 -17.96
N LEU A 147 4.84 -6.67 -18.31
CA LEU A 147 4.67 -6.23 -19.70
C LEU A 147 5.96 -5.62 -20.24
N GLU A 148 6.25 -5.77 -21.54
CA GLU A 148 7.49 -5.29 -22.13
C GLU A 148 7.59 -3.75 -22.13
N ASN A 149 6.49 -3.06 -22.44
CA ASN A 149 6.39 -1.61 -22.50
C ASN A 149 5.82 -0.98 -21.21
N ALA A 150 6.23 -1.51 -20.07
CA ALA A 150 5.76 -1.04 -18.77
C ALA A 150 6.02 0.46 -18.53
N GLY A 151 7.16 1.00 -19.00
CA GLY A 151 7.47 2.43 -18.94
C GLY A 151 6.44 3.29 -19.67
N ASP A 152 6.06 2.87 -20.88
CA ASP A 152 5.05 3.57 -21.68
C ASP A 152 3.67 3.54 -21.00
N ILE A 153 3.33 2.40 -20.38
CA ILE A 153 2.06 2.23 -19.68
C ILE A 153 2.01 3.15 -18.46
N ILE A 154 3.06 3.19 -17.64
CA ILE A 154 3.12 4.06 -16.46
C ILE A 154 3.06 5.53 -16.89
N TYR A 155 3.75 5.90 -17.97
CA TYR A 155 3.69 7.24 -18.52
C TYR A 155 2.26 7.63 -18.97
N ASP A 156 1.55 6.75 -19.68
CA ASP A 156 0.15 6.98 -20.10
C ASP A 156 -0.79 7.06 -18.88
N LEU A 157 -0.63 6.19 -17.90
CA LEU A 157 -1.44 6.18 -16.69
C LEU A 157 -1.19 7.41 -15.82
N SER A 158 0.04 7.90 -15.74
CA SER A 158 0.39 9.11 -14.99
C SER A 158 -0.21 10.38 -15.62
N LYS A 159 -0.42 10.38 -16.93
CA LYS A 159 -1.17 11.44 -17.63
C LYS A 159 -2.67 11.37 -17.40
N ASN A 160 -3.20 10.20 -17.01
CA ASN A 160 -4.63 9.98 -16.88
C ASN A 160 -4.97 9.35 -15.52
N ALA A 161 -5.08 10.20 -14.50
CA ALA A 161 -5.36 9.77 -13.13
C ALA A 161 -6.64 8.93 -12.99
N SER A 162 -7.69 9.22 -13.76
CA SER A 162 -8.93 8.44 -13.72
C SER A 162 -8.71 7.01 -14.21
N LYS A 163 -7.92 6.83 -15.26
CA LYS A 163 -7.56 5.52 -15.81
C LYS A 163 -6.68 4.73 -14.83
N LEU A 164 -5.73 5.41 -14.21
CA LEU A 164 -4.88 4.85 -13.16
C LEU A 164 -5.69 4.29 -11.99
N VAL A 165 -6.61 5.10 -11.45
CA VAL A 165 -7.46 4.69 -10.32
C VAL A 165 -8.37 3.52 -10.72
N THR A 166 -8.99 3.57 -11.89
CA THR A 166 -9.86 2.49 -12.38
C THR A 166 -9.10 1.18 -12.54
N LEU A 167 -7.91 1.20 -13.14
CA LEU A 167 -7.09 0.00 -13.32
C LEU A 167 -6.54 -0.53 -11.98
N ASN A 168 -6.20 0.35 -11.03
CA ASN A 168 -5.79 -0.06 -9.71
C ASN A 168 -6.91 -0.77 -8.94
N GLU A 169 -8.13 -0.22 -8.97
CA GLU A 169 -9.29 -0.88 -8.35
C GLU A 169 -9.61 -2.22 -9.03
N LEU A 170 -9.48 -2.27 -10.35
CA LEU A 170 -9.63 -3.52 -11.09
C LEU A 170 -8.53 -4.54 -10.72
N ALA A 171 -7.28 -4.09 -10.52
CA ALA A 171 -6.18 -4.95 -10.09
C ALA A 171 -6.41 -5.56 -8.71
N LYS A 172 -7.04 -4.81 -7.80
CA LYS A 172 -7.40 -5.29 -6.45
C LYS A 172 -8.57 -6.27 -6.47
N THR A 173 -9.61 -5.97 -7.24
CA THR A 173 -10.88 -6.72 -7.21
C THR A 173 -10.89 -7.89 -8.18
N SER A 174 -10.25 -7.75 -9.33
CA SER A 174 -10.24 -8.74 -10.41
C SER A 174 -8.92 -8.72 -11.19
N PRO A 175 -7.82 -9.29 -10.63
CA PRO A 175 -6.49 -9.23 -11.24
C PRO A 175 -6.43 -9.74 -12.68
N ARG A 176 -7.21 -10.77 -13.02
CA ARG A 176 -7.29 -11.30 -14.39
C ARG A 176 -7.87 -10.29 -15.37
N MET A 177 -8.91 -9.56 -14.96
CA MET A 177 -9.50 -8.53 -15.82
C MET A 177 -8.53 -7.34 -15.97
N ALA A 178 -7.87 -6.93 -14.90
CA ALA A 178 -6.83 -5.91 -14.95
C ALA A 178 -5.70 -6.30 -15.91
N GLN A 179 -5.27 -7.55 -15.88
CA GLN A 179 -4.25 -8.06 -16.80
C GLN A 179 -4.68 -7.97 -18.27
N VAL A 180 -5.95 -8.31 -18.57
CA VAL A 180 -6.51 -8.20 -19.93
C VAL A 180 -6.54 -6.73 -20.38
N GLU A 181 -7.00 -5.82 -19.52
CA GLU A 181 -7.07 -4.39 -19.88
C GLU A 181 -5.67 -3.77 -20.01
N LEU A 182 -4.72 -4.16 -19.16
CA LEU A 182 -3.33 -3.74 -19.28
C LEU A 182 -2.68 -4.27 -20.56
N ALA A 183 -2.96 -5.50 -20.97
CA ALA A 183 -2.47 -6.07 -22.23
C ALA A 183 -3.05 -5.32 -23.45
N ARG A 184 -4.33 -4.96 -23.42
CA ARG A 184 -4.97 -4.12 -24.45
C ARG A 184 -4.33 -2.74 -24.53
N LEU A 185 -4.10 -2.12 -23.38
CA LEU A 185 -3.42 -0.83 -23.29
C LEU A 185 -2.01 -0.91 -23.85
N SER A 186 -1.24 -1.92 -23.45
CA SER A 186 0.09 -2.22 -23.93
C SER A 186 0.12 -2.31 -25.48
N GLN A 187 -0.78 -3.09 -26.04
CA GLN A 187 -0.91 -3.27 -27.49
C GLN A 187 -1.27 -1.96 -28.20
N SER A 188 -2.23 -1.21 -27.66
CA SER A 188 -2.64 0.09 -28.23
C SER A 188 -1.48 1.10 -28.25
N ILE A 189 -0.72 1.18 -27.15
CA ILE A 189 0.44 2.06 -27.06
C ILE A 189 1.51 1.64 -28.07
N SER A 190 1.82 0.36 -28.17
CA SER A 190 2.80 -0.17 -29.12
C SER A 190 2.42 0.16 -30.57
N GLN A 191 1.15 -0.02 -30.94
CA GLN A 191 0.65 0.33 -32.27
C GLN A 191 0.76 1.83 -32.55
N ASN A 192 0.42 2.67 -31.58
CA ASN A 192 0.54 4.13 -31.72
C ASN A 192 2.00 4.57 -31.85
N ASN A 193 2.92 3.93 -31.13
CA ASN A 193 4.35 4.25 -31.21
C ASN A 193 4.95 3.84 -32.57
N MET A 194 4.54 2.68 -33.11
CA MET A 194 4.93 2.26 -34.47
C MET A 194 4.42 3.24 -35.53
N ALA A 195 3.15 3.64 -35.46
CA ALA A 195 2.56 4.58 -36.41
C ALA A 195 3.17 6.01 -36.37
N ARG A 196 3.88 6.36 -35.32
CA ARG A 196 4.60 7.66 -35.22
C ARG A 196 6.01 7.60 -35.77
N GLN A 197 6.57 6.42 -36.00
CA GLN A 197 7.90 6.20 -36.53
C GLN A 197 7.91 6.04 -38.07
N GLU A 198 6.73 5.80 -38.67
CA GLU A 198 6.50 5.83 -40.12
C GLU A 198 6.18 7.25 -40.62
#